data_6663264693b2cb247010df486d5dabae
#
_entry.id   6663264693b2cb247010df486d5dabae
#
_cell.length_a   1.000
_cell.length_b   1.000
_cell.length_c   1.000
_cell.angle_alpha   90.00
_cell.angle_beta   90.00
_cell.angle_gamma   90.00
#
_symmetry.space_group_name_H-M   'P 1'
#
loop_
_entity.id
_entity.type
_entity.pdbx_description
1 polymer ?
#
loop_
_entity_poly.entity_id
_entity_poly.type
_entity_poly.pdbx_seq_one_letter_code
_entity_poly.pdbx_strand_id
1 'polypeptide(L)'
;VFTACDNEDEGLWTHDIPGFEARIIVLDKEGNNLMDPNCENNIIGEISATYNGVTYECEDLFGIYEKPETETRVAYTPFLGLYNAEFKFTPYVGFGPFDGHTEYDNETVTIDLGEGIQHTMSVSNKVKINGKHVNIKRSVTCDGKEAVDTLGITDVFVFIR
;
A
#
# COMPACT_ATOMS: atom_id res chain seq x y z
N VAL A 1 -32.80 9.22 -40.27
CA VAL A 1 -32.75 9.51 -38.83
C VAL A 1 -31.78 8.54 -38.19
N PHE A 2 -30.57 9.01 -37.91
CA PHE A 2 -29.54 8.23 -37.24
C PHE A 2 -29.39 8.71 -35.82
N THR A 3 -30.07 8.08 -34.90
CA THR A 3 -29.96 8.33 -33.47
C THR A 3 -29.48 7.09 -32.71
N ALA A 4 -28.74 6.20 -33.37
CA ALA A 4 -28.36 4.92 -32.78
C ALA A 4 -26.88 4.81 -32.36
N CYS A 5 -26.12 5.90 -32.35
CA CYS A 5 -24.69 5.80 -32.06
C CYS A 5 -24.25 6.32 -30.69
N ASP A 6 -25.16 6.82 -29.88
CA ASP A 6 -24.77 7.45 -28.61
C ASP A 6 -24.85 6.56 -27.36
N ASN A 7 -25.36 5.34 -27.48
CA ASN A 7 -25.57 4.49 -26.30
C ASN A 7 -24.65 3.28 -26.20
N GLU A 8 -23.80 3.03 -27.19
CA GLU A 8 -22.94 1.85 -27.16
C GLU A 8 -21.62 2.08 -26.40
N ASP A 9 -21.23 3.32 -26.18
CA ASP A 9 -19.97 3.65 -25.50
C ASP A 9 -20.10 3.80 -23.97
N GLU A 10 -21.30 3.90 -23.43
CA GLU A 10 -21.49 4.05 -21.98
C GLU A 10 -21.19 2.77 -21.18
N GLY A 11 -21.19 1.62 -21.82
CA GLY A 11 -20.89 0.34 -21.19
C GLY A 11 -19.43 -0.09 -21.20
N LEU A 12 -18.57 0.64 -21.93
CA LEU A 12 -17.17 0.28 -22.13
C LEU A 12 -16.15 1.15 -21.38
N TRP A 13 -16.62 2.15 -20.64
CA TRP A 13 -15.73 2.95 -19.80
C TRP A 13 -15.42 2.22 -18.50
N THR A 14 -14.39 1.38 -18.55
CA THR A 14 -13.75 0.94 -17.31
C THR A 14 -12.94 2.11 -16.78
N HIS A 15 -13.44 2.76 -15.75
CA HIS A 15 -12.65 3.74 -15.01
C HIS A 15 -11.48 3.01 -14.37
N ASP A 16 -10.27 3.35 -14.78
CA ASP A 16 -9.07 2.84 -14.18
C ASP A 16 -8.83 3.54 -12.84
N ILE A 17 -9.33 2.95 -11.78
CA ILE A 17 -9.11 3.44 -10.42
C ILE A 17 -7.96 2.62 -9.83
N PRO A 18 -6.79 3.24 -9.64
CA PRO A 18 -5.63 2.50 -9.15
C PRO A 18 -5.88 1.98 -7.73
N GLY A 19 -5.32 0.83 -7.45
CA GLY A 19 -5.20 0.32 -6.10
C GLY A 19 -4.35 1.25 -5.23
N PHE A 20 -4.37 1.03 -3.93
CA PHE A 20 -3.62 1.82 -2.97
C PHE A 20 -3.02 0.95 -1.88
N GLU A 21 -1.99 1.44 -1.24
CA GLU A 21 -1.25 0.75 -0.20
C GLU A 21 -1.02 1.66 1.01
N ALA A 22 -0.81 1.04 2.16
CA ALA A 22 -0.26 1.72 3.33
C ALA A 22 1.25 1.53 3.34
N ARG A 23 2.00 2.62 3.41
CA ARG A 23 3.47 2.62 3.45
C ARG A 23 3.98 2.85 4.86
N ILE A 24 4.95 2.06 5.27
CA ILE A 24 5.47 2.04 6.63
C ILE A 24 6.99 2.15 6.59
N ILE A 25 7.54 3.07 7.39
CA ILE A 25 8.95 3.13 7.72
C ILE A 25 9.09 3.01 9.24
N VAL A 26 10.02 2.22 9.68
CA VAL A 26 10.40 2.11 11.10
C VAL A 26 11.84 2.58 11.23
N LEU A 27 12.07 3.55 12.09
CA LEU A 27 13.40 4.05 12.43
C LEU A 27 13.82 3.53 13.78
N ASP A 28 15.11 3.27 13.96
CA ASP A 28 15.69 3.11 15.29
C ASP A 28 15.90 4.47 15.98
N LYS A 29 16.39 4.44 17.20
CA LYS A 29 16.67 5.66 17.99
C LYS A 29 17.77 6.54 17.42
N GLU A 30 18.65 5.95 16.60
CA GLU A 30 19.73 6.64 15.88
C GLU A 30 19.26 7.19 14.53
N GLY A 31 18.05 6.87 14.09
CA GLY A 31 17.46 7.32 12.82
C GLY A 31 17.74 6.42 11.63
N ASN A 32 18.26 5.20 11.85
CA ASN A 32 18.46 4.23 10.79
C ASN A 32 17.11 3.64 10.36
N ASN A 33 16.94 3.46 9.06
CA ASN A 33 15.74 2.85 8.50
C ASN A 33 15.79 1.33 8.62
N LEU A 34 14.97 0.78 9.52
CA LEU A 34 14.90 -0.66 9.77
C LEU A 34 14.16 -1.43 8.67
N MET A 35 13.60 -0.72 7.68
CA MET A 35 13.01 -1.31 6.47
C MET A 35 14.03 -1.46 5.34
N ASP A 36 15.27 -0.98 5.53
CA ASP A 36 16.36 -1.16 4.57
C ASP A 36 16.94 -2.58 4.73
N PRO A 37 16.92 -3.42 3.67
CA PRO A 37 17.52 -4.75 3.71
C PRO A 37 19.02 -4.74 4.01
N ASN A 38 19.70 -3.64 3.70
CA ASN A 38 21.12 -3.47 3.98
C ASN A 38 21.41 -3.02 5.41
N CYS A 39 20.39 -2.64 6.17
CA CYS A 39 20.54 -2.35 7.58
C CYS A 39 20.77 -3.64 8.36
N GLU A 40 21.86 -3.73 9.12
CA GLU A 40 22.22 -4.93 9.88
C GLU A 40 21.11 -5.36 10.86
N ASN A 41 20.42 -4.36 11.42
CA ASN A 41 19.34 -4.57 12.39
C ASN A 41 17.94 -4.41 11.76
N ASN A 42 17.79 -4.66 10.45
CA ASN A 42 16.47 -4.58 9.83
C ASN A 42 15.49 -5.55 10.49
N ILE A 43 14.20 -5.15 10.48
CA ILE A 43 13.11 -5.93 11.08
C ILE A 43 12.13 -6.46 10.02
N ILE A 44 12.52 -6.50 8.76
CA ILE A 44 11.68 -6.93 7.65
C ILE A 44 11.09 -8.33 7.90
N GLY A 45 11.88 -9.24 8.47
CA GLY A 45 11.42 -10.58 8.82
C GLY A 45 10.54 -10.66 10.08
N GLU A 46 10.41 -9.57 10.85
CA GLU A 46 9.61 -9.54 12.09
C GLU A 46 8.26 -8.84 11.89
N ILE A 47 8.14 -8.01 10.84
CA ILE A 47 6.91 -7.25 10.59
C ILE A 47 5.83 -8.11 9.97
N SER A 48 4.61 -7.96 10.45
CA SER A 48 3.44 -8.64 9.90
C SER A 48 2.21 -7.74 9.89
N ALA A 49 1.23 -8.08 9.07
CA ALA A 49 -0.07 -7.41 9.01
C ALA A 49 -1.18 -8.44 9.16
N THR A 50 -2.17 -8.16 9.97
CA THR A 50 -3.35 -9.00 10.11
C THR A 50 -4.59 -8.25 9.64
N TYR A 51 -5.28 -8.84 8.68
CA TYR A 51 -6.49 -8.29 8.09
C TYR A 51 -7.50 -9.41 7.82
N ASN A 52 -8.75 -9.22 8.24
CA ASN A 52 -9.82 -10.21 8.10
C ASN A 52 -9.43 -11.61 8.61
N GLY A 53 -8.70 -11.69 9.72
CA GLY A 53 -8.28 -12.94 10.32
C GLY A 53 -7.11 -13.64 9.61
N VAL A 54 -6.57 -13.03 8.57
CA VAL A 54 -5.39 -13.53 7.85
C VAL A 54 -4.17 -12.72 8.24
N THR A 55 -3.09 -13.40 8.60
CA THR A 55 -1.80 -12.77 8.89
C THR A 55 -0.89 -12.90 7.69
N TYR A 56 -0.37 -11.76 7.26
CA TYR A 56 0.56 -11.60 6.14
C TYR A 56 1.95 -11.33 6.71
N GLU A 57 2.90 -12.19 6.37
CA GLU A 57 4.31 -11.95 6.63
C GLU A 57 4.90 -11.09 5.51
N CYS A 58 5.97 -10.35 5.81
CA CYS A 58 6.61 -9.50 4.82
C CYS A 58 7.34 -10.32 3.77
N GLU A 59 6.93 -10.18 2.53
CA GLU A 59 7.60 -10.78 1.38
C GLU A 59 8.76 -9.89 0.93
N ASP A 60 9.92 -10.49 0.75
CA ASP A 60 11.10 -9.82 0.24
C ASP A 60 11.04 -9.68 -1.30
N LEU A 61 10.61 -8.51 -1.75
CA LEU A 61 10.59 -8.18 -3.18
C LEU A 61 11.93 -7.63 -3.70
N PHE A 62 12.86 -7.23 -2.83
CA PHE A 62 14.17 -6.75 -3.28
C PHE A 62 14.95 -7.84 -4.02
N GLY A 63 14.86 -9.09 -3.61
CA GLY A 63 15.45 -10.21 -4.32
C GLY A 63 14.89 -10.45 -5.73
N ILE A 64 13.68 -9.94 -6.02
CA ILE A 64 13.05 -10.01 -7.34
C ILE A 64 13.58 -8.89 -8.26
N TYR A 65 13.97 -7.76 -7.68
CA TYR A 65 14.49 -6.60 -8.42
C TYR A 65 15.98 -6.67 -8.74
N GLU A 66 16.75 -7.53 -8.09
CA GLU A 66 18.21 -7.67 -8.28
C GLU A 66 18.61 -8.46 -9.52
N LYS A 67 17.69 -8.86 -10.41
CA LYS A 67 18.04 -9.51 -11.66
C LYS A 67 18.08 -8.51 -12.82
N PRO A 68 19.29 -8.01 -13.19
CA PRO A 68 19.43 -6.99 -14.23
C PRO A 68 19.17 -7.48 -15.66
N GLU A 69 18.81 -8.72 -15.88
CA GLU A 69 18.69 -9.32 -17.21
C GLU A 69 17.28 -9.47 -17.77
N THR A 70 16.29 -9.09 -17.03
CA THR A 70 14.92 -9.05 -17.56
C THR A 70 14.33 -7.66 -17.31
N GLU A 71 13.99 -6.96 -18.37
CA GLU A 71 13.10 -5.80 -18.37
C GLU A 71 11.70 -6.21 -17.85
N THR A 72 11.67 -6.89 -16.75
CA THR A 72 10.44 -7.21 -16.06
C THR A 72 10.02 -5.94 -15.35
N ARG A 73 9.07 -5.23 -15.96
CA ARG A 73 8.24 -4.29 -15.28
C ARG A 73 7.89 -4.90 -13.93
N VAL A 74 8.08 -4.11 -12.89
CA VAL A 74 7.66 -4.41 -11.53
C VAL A 74 6.42 -5.31 -11.59
N ALA A 75 6.55 -6.54 -11.14
CA ALA A 75 5.40 -7.43 -11.09
C ALA A 75 4.43 -6.77 -10.10
N TYR A 76 3.45 -6.08 -10.64
CA TYR A 76 2.32 -5.60 -9.88
C TYR A 76 1.71 -6.84 -9.25
N THR A 77 1.87 -6.99 -7.94
CA THR A 77 1.24 -8.10 -7.23
C THR A 77 -0.25 -7.78 -7.17
N PRO A 78 -1.11 -8.50 -7.91
CA PRO A 78 -2.54 -8.21 -7.93
C PRO A 78 -3.24 -8.60 -6.63
N PHE A 79 -2.50 -9.13 -5.67
CA PHE A 79 -3.01 -9.67 -4.43
C PHE A 79 -2.55 -8.83 -3.24
N LEU A 80 -3.47 -8.63 -2.30
CA LEU A 80 -3.16 -8.01 -1.02
C LEU A 80 -2.02 -8.76 -0.33
N GLY A 81 -1.02 -8.03 0.09
CA GLY A 81 0.16 -8.59 0.77
C GLY A 81 0.93 -7.51 1.53
N LEU A 82 1.85 -7.98 2.35
CA LEU A 82 2.84 -7.15 3.01
C LEU A 82 4.18 -7.41 2.32
N TYR A 83 4.86 -6.36 1.89
CA TYR A 83 6.09 -6.48 1.11
C TYR A 83 7.03 -5.31 1.35
N ASN A 84 8.33 -5.58 1.26
CA ASN A 84 9.32 -4.52 1.22
C ASN A 84 9.44 -3.96 -0.21
N ALA A 85 9.66 -2.67 -0.30
CA ALA A 85 9.79 -1.95 -1.56
C ALA A 85 10.66 -0.71 -1.38
N GLU A 86 10.89 -0.02 -2.46
CA GLU A 86 11.68 1.20 -2.48
C GLU A 86 10.97 2.27 -3.32
N PHE A 87 10.93 3.48 -2.80
CA PHE A 87 10.45 4.65 -3.52
C PHE A 87 11.54 5.72 -3.57
N LYS A 88 12.04 6.03 -4.76
CA LYS A 88 13.13 7.00 -4.98
C LYS A 88 14.30 6.77 -4.02
N PHE A 89 14.76 5.52 -3.93
CA PHE A 89 15.86 5.06 -3.07
C PHE A 89 15.56 5.05 -1.57
N THR A 90 14.32 5.25 -1.17
CA THR A 90 13.91 5.12 0.24
C THR A 90 13.20 3.80 0.45
N PRO A 91 13.80 2.86 1.21
CA PRO A 91 13.17 1.59 1.55
C PRO A 91 11.96 1.80 2.47
N TYR A 92 10.89 1.04 2.22
CA TYR A 92 9.69 0.99 3.04
C TYR A 92 9.06 -0.39 3.01
N VAL A 93 8.11 -0.63 3.88
CA VAL A 93 7.22 -1.79 3.82
C VAL A 93 5.83 -1.30 3.46
N GLY A 94 5.22 -1.91 2.44
CA GLY A 94 3.87 -1.62 1.99
C GLY A 94 2.90 -2.74 2.33
N PHE A 95 1.70 -2.38 2.77
CA PHE A 95 0.56 -3.28 2.88
C PHE A 95 -0.51 -2.89 1.87
N GLY A 96 -0.75 -3.76 0.90
CA GLY A 96 -1.63 -3.54 -0.23
C GLY A 96 -1.37 -4.54 -1.36
N PRO A 97 -1.85 -4.27 -2.59
CA PRO A 97 -2.76 -3.18 -2.89
C PRO A 97 -4.19 -3.46 -2.44
N PHE A 98 -4.84 -2.49 -1.87
CA PHE A 98 -6.30 -2.50 -1.76
C PHE A 98 -6.91 -2.16 -3.11
N ASP A 99 -7.98 -2.82 -3.47
CA ASP A 99 -8.68 -2.54 -4.72
C ASP A 99 -9.31 -1.14 -4.70
N GLY A 100 -8.94 -0.32 -5.67
CA GLY A 100 -9.43 1.05 -5.78
C GLY A 100 -10.94 1.17 -6.05
N HIS A 101 -11.56 0.14 -6.62
CA HIS A 101 -13.00 0.09 -6.91
C HIS A 101 -13.84 -0.39 -5.73
N THR A 102 -13.25 -1.12 -4.80
CA THR A 102 -13.94 -1.69 -3.65
C THR A 102 -14.23 -0.62 -2.60
N GLU A 103 -15.43 -0.63 -2.06
CA GLU A 103 -15.77 0.17 -0.89
C GLU A 103 -15.23 -0.50 0.38
N TYR A 104 -14.45 0.24 1.14
CA TYR A 104 -13.99 -0.12 2.48
C TYR A 104 -14.56 0.87 3.48
N ASP A 105 -15.13 0.38 4.55
CA ASP A 105 -15.76 1.22 5.60
C ASP A 105 -15.02 1.02 6.93
N ASN A 106 -13.99 1.82 7.17
CA ASN A 106 -13.14 1.76 8.35
C ASN A 106 -12.63 0.33 8.66
N GLU A 107 -12.20 -0.35 7.61
CA GLU A 107 -11.61 -1.68 7.75
C GLU A 107 -10.34 -1.62 8.60
N THR A 108 -10.22 -2.54 9.54
CA THR A 108 -9.12 -2.55 10.50
C THR A 108 -8.02 -3.50 10.06
N VAL A 109 -6.79 -2.99 10.05
CA VAL A 109 -5.56 -3.78 9.84
C VAL A 109 -4.68 -3.62 11.08
N THR A 110 -4.23 -4.73 11.65
CA THR A 110 -3.24 -4.70 12.74
C THR A 110 -1.85 -4.89 12.14
N ILE A 111 -0.96 -3.93 12.38
CA ILE A 111 0.45 -4.02 11.99
C ILE A 111 1.26 -4.38 13.24
N ASP A 112 2.00 -5.46 13.16
CA ASP A 112 2.93 -5.90 14.20
C ASP A 112 4.35 -5.62 13.75
N LEU A 113 5.09 -4.84 14.54
CA LEU A 113 6.49 -4.47 14.25
C LEU A 113 7.50 -5.41 14.94
N GLY A 114 7.02 -6.51 15.50
CA GLY A 114 7.81 -7.41 16.35
C GLY A 114 7.86 -6.95 17.81
N GLU A 115 8.32 -7.83 18.68
CA GLU A 115 8.44 -7.58 20.13
C GLU A 115 7.14 -7.13 20.82
N GLY A 116 5.99 -7.49 20.25
CA GLY A 116 4.68 -7.10 20.78
C GLY A 116 4.28 -5.63 20.52
N ILE A 117 5.00 -4.93 19.65
CA ILE A 117 4.67 -3.56 19.27
C ILE A 117 3.65 -3.60 18.14
N GLN A 118 2.40 -3.24 18.45
CA GLN A 118 1.29 -3.27 17.49
C GLN A 118 0.71 -1.90 17.26
N HIS A 119 0.31 -1.66 16.01
CA HIS A 119 -0.40 -0.46 15.56
C HIS A 119 -1.67 -0.86 14.82
N THR A 120 -2.68 -0.02 14.89
CA THR A 120 -3.97 -0.27 14.23
C THR A 120 -4.16 0.73 13.10
N MET A 121 -4.29 0.21 11.89
CA MET A 121 -4.68 1.00 10.72
C MET A 121 -6.18 0.91 10.49
N SER A 122 -6.74 2.00 10.01
CA SER A 122 -8.10 2.07 9.51
C SER A 122 -8.08 2.45 8.04
N VAL A 123 -8.76 1.68 7.22
CA VAL A 123 -8.82 1.85 5.77
C VAL A 123 -10.24 2.14 5.35
N SER A 124 -10.44 3.25 4.66
CA SER A 124 -11.74 3.64 4.07
C SER A 124 -11.56 4.02 2.61
N ASN A 125 -12.47 3.59 1.78
CA ASN A 125 -12.52 3.97 0.37
C ASN A 125 -13.98 4.01 -0.08
N LYS A 126 -14.41 5.15 -0.60
CA LYS A 126 -15.75 5.31 -1.20
C LYS A 126 -15.60 5.83 -2.61
N VAL A 127 -16.20 5.13 -3.55
CA VAL A 127 -16.15 5.46 -4.97
C VAL A 127 -17.54 5.76 -5.46
N LYS A 128 -17.72 6.91 -6.07
CA LYS A 128 -18.96 7.27 -6.77
C LYS A 128 -18.63 7.51 -8.24
N ILE A 129 -19.25 6.73 -9.09
CA ILE A 129 -19.13 6.86 -10.55
C ILE A 129 -20.44 7.46 -11.07
N ASN A 130 -20.35 8.58 -11.76
CA ASN A 130 -21.46 9.24 -12.42
C ASN A 130 -21.08 9.57 -13.86
N GLY A 131 -21.42 8.68 -14.78
CA GLY A 131 -21.00 8.75 -16.18
C GLY A 131 -19.45 8.73 -16.28
N LYS A 132 -18.89 9.81 -16.83
CA LYS A 132 -17.43 9.97 -16.96
C LYS A 132 -16.75 10.53 -15.71
N HIS A 133 -17.52 10.88 -14.69
CA HIS A 133 -16.99 11.47 -13.46
C HIS A 133 -16.82 10.41 -12.40
N VAL A 134 -15.61 10.33 -11.85
CA VAL A 134 -15.26 9.48 -10.72
C VAL A 134 -14.94 10.35 -9.52
N ASN A 135 -15.63 10.14 -8.43
CA ASN A 135 -15.34 10.77 -7.15
C ASN A 135 -14.85 9.71 -6.17
N ILE A 136 -13.62 9.87 -5.70
CA ILE A 136 -12.99 8.96 -4.74
C ILE A 136 -12.78 9.70 -3.43
N LYS A 137 -13.32 9.14 -2.37
CA LYS A 137 -13.04 9.56 -0.99
C LYS A 137 -12.32 8.44 -0.28
N ARG A 138 -11.03 8.60 -0.08
CA ARG A 138 -10.12 7.60 0.50
C ARG A 138 -9.44 8.14 1.74
N SER A 139 -9.30 7.29 2.75
CA SER A 139 -8.59 7.62 3.97
C SER A 139 -7.91 6.37 4.51
N VAL A 140 -6.62 6.49 4.79
CA VAL A 140 -5.86 5.51 5.55
C VAL A 140 -5.25 6.22 6.74
N THR A 141 -5.54 5.74 7.93
CA THR A 141 -4.98 6.27 9.18
C THR A 141 -4.32 5.17 9.97
N CYS A 142 -3.37 5.50 10.82
CA CYS A 142 -2.76 4.58 11.76
C CYS A 142 -2.77 5.20 13.16
N ASP A 143 -3.35 4.49 14.12
CA ASP A 143 -3.58 4.98 15.48
C ASP A 143 -4.27 6.37 15.49
N GLY A 144 -5.19 6.58 14.55
CA GLY A 144 -5.92 7.83 14.38
C GLY A 144 -5.13 8.97 13.71
N LYS A 145 -3.92 8.71 13.24
CA LYS A 145 -3.07 9.71 12.56
C LYS A 145 -3.02 9.45 11.07
N GLU A 146 -2.97 10.53 10.30
CA GLU A 146 -2.77 10.47 8.86
C GLU A 146 -1.31 10.20 8.52
N ALA A 147 -1.07 9.64 7.32
CA ALA A 147 0.25 9.51 6.75
C ALA A 147 0.86 10.89 6.47
N VAL A 148 2.17 10.96 6.42
CA VAL A 148 2.93 12.20 6.19
C VAL A 148 3.90 12.03 5.02
N ASP A 149 4.30 13.15 4.44
CA ASP A 149 5.36 13.21 3.44
C ASP A 149 6.68 13.50 4.14
N THR A 150 7.58 12.55 4.14
CA THR A 150 8.88 12.68 4.79
C THR A 150 9.88 11.65 4.24
N LEU A 151 11.16 11.84 4.51
CA LEU A 151 12.24 10.93 4.09
C LEU A 151 12.28 10.65 2.58
N GLY A 152 11.80 11.58 1.75
CA GLY A 152 11.74 11.44 0.30
C GLY A 152 10.61 10.56 -0.22
N ILE A 153 9.69 10.15 0.62
CA ILE A 153 8.52 9.34 0.28
C ILE A 153 7.23 10.07 0.68
N THR A 154 6.18 9.86 -0.09
CA THR A 154 4.85 10.43 0.17
C THR A 154 3.94 9.42 0.85
N ASP A 155 2.99 9.92 1.64
CA ASP A 155 1.94 9.10 2.29
C ASP A 155 2.51 7.93 3.09
N VAL A 156 3.42 8.19 4.01
CA VAL A 156 4.09 7.19 4.82
C VAL A 156 3.77 7.33 6.31
N PHE A 157 3.61 6.20 6.98
CA PHE A 157 3.58 6.13 8.44
C PHE A 157 4.97 5.85 8.96
N VAL A 158 5.46 6.68 9.88
CA VAL A 158 6.79 6.55 10.47
C VAL A 158 6.66 6.19 11.95
N PHE A 159 7.31 5.11 12.33
CA PHE A 159 7.39 4.62 13.71
C PHE A 159 8.84 4.64 14.18
N ILE A 160 9.03 4.76 15.49
CA ILE A 160 10.35 4.67 16.14
C ILE A 160 10.34 3.44 17.05
N ARG A 161 11.35 2.61 16.89
CA ARG A 161 11.52 1.38 17.70
C ARG A 161 12.83 1.38 18.50
#